data_78c6a06bd157909fe5c859c28d399b38
#
_entry.id   78c6a06bd157909fe5c859c28d399b38
#
_cell.length_a   1.000
_cell.length_b   1.000
_cell.length_c   1.000
_cell.angle_alpha   90.00
_cell.angle_beta   90.00
_cell.angle_gamma   90.00
#
_symmetry.space_group_name_H-M   'P 1'
#
loop_
_entity.id
_entity.type
_entity.pdbx_description
1 polymer ?
#
loop_
_entity_poly.entity_id
_entity_poly.type
_entity_poly.pdbx_seq_one_letter_code
_entity_poly.pdbx_strand_id
1 'polypeptide(L)'
;MAWAPKPWRVGIGMALFALAWLWLSDRAVLAPPTDNIEQLIWVRSLEWGYYKHPPLPTWLLWPVVQVLGWSARVTYLLGALCTLGAFALMWNMLRGMRGEAYAATAALAGLCITFYNGRLYFYNHEIVLIPLVAGCAVACWKAYASRKIGWWIVLGLCLGLGALAKYQIAVAGLAVLVFWCGRKAWRDPMHLFGLQVAGLTALAVFAPHMVWLVNHDFEPLRYAMSSSLAAGLPWGARGYEVARWWGDQLLNRALPAWAFLASLWLFTRRQRRAPAVSPAAAPVRDDAARALLLSFGLVPLLFVSAMALISGSHIQLHWGTPFLLFIVPAAMELARGPWRAPFAPRRALAVFLVIQSLLMLRVELTAPNGAGLWRRATDWRYFDAKGLASVLHGPAVAALGGPVRVVSGPWEESGALALWLPERPVVLIDGQARFSPWVGAGLVAERGALELRRAKTPPHGFQAVGPDFPLLYWRVSRPAATRAGVAAE
;
A
#
# COMPACT_ATOMS: atom_id res chain seq x y z
N MET A 1 -30.91 -20.43 13.95
CA MET A 1 -30.74 -18.99 13.72
C MET A 1 -29.49 -18.78 12.84
N ALA A 2 -29.63 -18.13 11.68
CA ALA A 2 -28.50 -17.77 10.82
C ALA A 2 -27.63 -16.77 11.58
N TRP A 3 -26.31 -17.01 11.62
CA TRP A 3 -25.37 -16.10 12.24
C TRP A 3 -25.26 -14.82 11.37
N ALA A 4 -25.69 -13.72 11.92
CA ALA A 4 -25.59 -12.39 11.32
C ALA A 4 -24.97 -11.45 12.36
N PRO A 5 -23.65 -11.18 12.28
CA PRO A 5 -23.03 -10.27 13.23
C PRO A 5 -23.56 -8.86 13.01
N LYS A 6 -23.93 -8.21 14.11
CA LYS A 6 -24.29 -6.78 14.05
C LYS A 6 -23.11 -5.99 13.51
N PRO A 7 -23.28 -5.00 12.60
CA PRO A 7 -22.17 -4.26 11.96
C PRO A 7 -21.18 -3.67 12.97
N TRP A 8 -21.65 -3.17 14.12
CA TRP A 8 -20.78 -2.63 15.15
C TRP A 8 -19.79 -3.66 15.74
N ARG A 9 -20.20 -4.95 15.85
CA ARG A 9 -19.31 -6.03 16.32
C ARG A 9 -18.18 -6.31 15.32
N VAL A 10 -18.50 -6.22 14.03
CA VAL A 10 -17.48 -6.33 12.98
C VAL A 10 -16.51 -5.15 13.07
N GLY A 11 -17.03 -3.92 13.25
CA GLY A 11 -16.21 -2.73 13.45
C GLY A 11 -15.27 -2.83 14.65
N ILE A 12 -15.79 -3.28 15.80
CA ILE A 12 -14.95 -3.52 16.99
C ILE A 12 -13.87 -4.58 16.70
N GLY A 13 -14.23 -5.70 16.06
CA GLY A 13 -13.27 -6.75 15.70
C GLY A 13 -12.15 -6.22 14.79
N MET A 14 -12.49 -5.40 13.81
CA MET A 14 -11.51 -4.73 12.93
C MET A 14 -10.62 -3.74 13.71
N ALA A 15 -11.21 -2.97 14.63
CA ALA A 15 -10.45 -2.02 15.46
C ALA A 15 -9.46 -2.75 16.38
N LEU A 16 -9.89 -3.82 17.06
CA LEU A 16 -9.01 -4.66 17.90
C LEU A 16 -7.90 -5.31 17.08
N PHE A 17 -8.21 -5.81 15.88
CA PHE A 17 -7.22 -6.34 14.95
C PHE A 17 -6.19 -5.27 14.57
N ALA A 18 -6.65 -4.07 14.21
CA ALA A 18 -5.76 -2.96 13.86
C ALA A 18 -4.86 -2.57 15.05
N LEU A 19 -5.44 -2.38 16.23
CA LEU A 19 -4.69 -1.99 17.43
C LEU A 19 -3.60 -3.01 17.76
N ALA A 20 -3.92 -4.31 17.72
CA ALA A 20 -2.95 -5.37 18.00
C ALA A 20 -1.79 -5.36 16.97
N TRP A 21 -2.10 -5.27 15.67
CA TRP A 21 -1.07 -5.26 14.64
C TRP A 21 -0.25 -3.98 14.62
N LEU A 22 -0.87 -2.81 14.81
CA LEU A 22 -0.14 -1.54 14.84
C LEU A 22 0.77 -1.44 16.08
N TRP A 23 0.28 -1.89 17.24
CA TRP A 23 1.09 -1.93 18.46
C TRP A 23 2.32 -2.84 18.30
N LEU A 24 2.14 -4.04 17.74
CA LEU A 24 3.24 -4.97 17.46
C LEU A 24 4.22 -4.37 16.44
N SER A 25 3.70 -3.80 15.35
CA SER A 25 4.53 -3.24 14.28
C SER A 25 5.36 -2.05 14.74
N ASP A 26 4.79 -1.15 15.56
CA ASP A 26 5.52 0.01 16.12
C ASP A 26 6.72 -0.43 16.97
N ARG A 27 6.59 -1.56 17.68
CA ARG A 27 7.67 -2.13 18.50
C ARG A 27 8.70 -2.93 17.70
N ALA A 28 8.27 -3.49 16.56
CA ALA A 28 9.07 -4.41 15.75
C ALA A 28 9.96 -3.71 14.70
N VAL A 29 10.11 -2.39 14.76
CA VAL A 29 10.92 -1.61 13.81
C VAL A 29 11.70 -0.52 14.53
N LEU A 30 12.93 -0.23 14.08
CA LEU A 30 13.74 0.90 14.52
C LEU A 30 13.54 2.14 13.65
N ALA A 31 13.10 1.96 12.41
CA ALA A 31 12.69 3.03 11.52
C ALA A 31 11.32 2.71 10.88
N PRO A 32 10.49 3.72 10.61
CA PRO A 32 9.25 3.54 9.85
C PRO A 32 9.56 3.00 8.43
N PRO A 33 8.59 2.37 7.75
CA PRO A 33 8.76 2.02 6.34
C PRO A 33 9.21 3.21 5.51
N THR A 34 10.08 2.99 4.55
CA THR A 34 10.62 4.07 3.70
C THR A 34 9.52 4.87 3.02
N ASP A 35 8.51 4.21 2.46
CA ASP A 35 7.39 4.88 1.81
C ASP A 35 6.60 5.78 2.79
N ASN A 36 6.47 5.39 4.06
CA ASN A 36 5.84 6.25 5.07
C ASN A 36 6.69 7.51 5.33
N ILE A 37 8.01 7.35 5.35
CA ILE A 37 8.95 8.48 5.47
C ILE A 37 8.82 9.40 4.28
N GLU A 38 8.74 8.87 3.06
CA GLU A 38 8.56 9.65 1.84
C GLU A 38 7.29 10.50 1.91
N GLN A 39 6.16 9.92 2.33
CA GLN A 39 4.91 10.67 2.51
C GLN A 39 5.01 11.76 3.58
N LEU A 40 5.76 11.52 4.67
CA LEU A 40 6.02 12.52 5.70
C LEU A 40 6.94 13.65 5.25
N ILE A 41 7.83 13.39 4.30
CA ILE A 41 8.62 14.43 3.64
C ILE A 41 7.72 15.28 2.73
N TRP A 42 6.92 14.63 1.86
CA TRP A 42 6.10 15.29 0.85
C TRP A 42 4.96 16.11 1.43
N VAL A 43 4.41 15.71 2.58
CA VAL A 43 3.28 16.41 3.23
C VAL A 43 3.62 17.85 3.66
N ARG A 44 4.88 18.26 3.56
CA ARG A 44 5.33 19.63 3.84
C ARG A 44 4.86 20.63 2.78
N SER A 45 4.53 20.16 1.56
CA SER A 45 3.98 20.98 0.48
C SER A 45 2.92 20.19 -0.29
N LEU A 46 1.73 20.79 -0.52
CA LEU A 46 0.68 20.18 -1.31
C LEU A 46 0.87 20.51 -2.78
N GLU A 47 1.36 19.53 -3.53
CA GLU A 47 1.58 19.63 -4.96
C GLU A 47 0.49 18.88 -5.75
N TRP A 48 0.33 19.17 -7.03
CA TRP A 48 -0.51 18.40 -7.95
C TRP A 48 0.16 17.11 -8.43
N GLY A 49 1.40 16.86 -8.03
CA GLY A 49 2.18 15.66 -8.30
C GLY A 49 3.57 15.77 -7.68
N TYR A 50 4.23 14.66 -7.54
CA TYR A 50 5.61 14.57 -7.04
C TYR A 50 6.45 13.81 -8.05
N TYR A 51 7.77 13.96 -8.01
CA TYR A 51 8.69 13.43 -9.02
C TYR A 51 8.59 11.90 -9.25
N LYS A 52 8.05 11.14 -8.28
CA LYS A 52 7.85 9.68 -8.40
C LYS A 52 6.41 9.28 -8.64
N HIS A 53 5.44 10.04 -8.09
CA HIS A 53 4.07 9.55 -7.91
C HIS A 53 3.02 10.66 -7.96
N PRO A 54 1.74 10.30 -8.24
CA PRO A 54 0.60 11.19 -8.10
C PRO A 54 0.34 11.63 -6.65
N PRO A 55 -0.49 12.67 -6.40
CA PRO A 55 -0.50 13.39 -5.13
C PRO A 55 -1.44 12.86 -4.05
N LEU A 56 -2.44 12.02 -4.37
CA LEU A 56 -3.55 11.71 -3.45
C LEU A 56 -3.10 11.17 -2.08
N PRO A 57 -2.10 10.28 -1.95
CA PRO A 57 -1.67 9.82 -0.64
C PRO A 57 -1.19 10.96 0.26
N THR A 58 -0.44 11.90 -0.29
CA THR A 58 0.03 13.08 0.42
C THR A 58 -1.12 14.01 0.80
N TRP A 59 -2.10 14.22 -0.10
CA TRP A 59 -3.29 15.03 0.20
C TRP A 59 -4.14 14.44 1.32
N LEU A 60 -4.28 13.11 1.37
CA LEU A 60 -5.00 12.44 2.46
C LEU A 60 -4.24 12.51 3.79
N LEU A 61 -2.91 12.48 3.75
CA LEU A 61 -2.08 12.56 4.94
C LEU A 61 -2.08 13.98 5.54
N TRP A 62 -2.13 15.02 4.70
CA TRP A 62 -1.98 16.41 5.12
C TRP A 62 -2.95 16.83 6.23
N PRO A 63 -4.30 16.69 6.10
CA PRO A 63 -5.21 17.09 7.16
C PRO A 63 -5.00 16.29 8.45
N VAL A 64 -4.62 15.03 8.35
CA VAL A 64 -4.39 14.18 9.52
C VAL A 64 -3.14 14.64 10.29
N VAL A 65 -2.08 15.04 9.57
CA VAL A 65 -0.87 15.63 10.17
C VAL A 65 -1.17 16.99 10.82
N GLN A 66 -2.05 17.82 10.25
CA GLN A 66 -2.45 19.09 10.87
C GLN A 66 -3.14 18.89 12.23
N VAL A 67 -3.93 17.81 12.36
CA VAL A 67 -4.70 17.52 13.60
C VAL A 67 -3.89 16.72 14.61
N LEU A 68 -3.21 15.68 14.18
CA LEU A 68 -2.52 14.72 15.07
C LEU A 68 -1.00 14.94 15.18
N GLY A 69 -0.47 15.91 14.44
CA GLY A 69 0.95 16.21 14.39
C GLY A 69 1.75 15.31 13.44
N TRP A 70 2.96 15.75 13.11
CA TRP A 70 3.87 15.10 12.17
C TRP A 70 4.63 13.97 12.86
N SER A 71 4.21 12.72 12.63
CA SER A 71 4.83 11.52 13.21
C SER A 71 4.60 10.27 12.35
N ALA A 72 5.44 9.26 12.51
CA ALA A 72 5.28 7.97 11.84
C ALA A 72 3.94 7.29 12.16
N ARG A 73 3.49 7.37 13.41
CA ARG A 73 2.24 6.72 13.87
C ARG A 73 0.99 7.22 13.15
N VAL A 74 0.99 8.48 12.70
CA VAL A 74 -0.11 9.05 11.91
C VAL A 74 -0.24 8.31 10.56
N THR A 75 0.88 7.99 9.93
CA THR A 75 0.88 7.19 8.69
C THR A 75 0.40 5.76 8.95
N TYR A 76 0.76 5.16 10.09
CA TYR A 76 0.31 3.82 10.48
C TYR A 76 -1.22 3.75 10.62
N LEU A 77 -1.79 4.75 11.31
CA LEU A 77 -3.23 4.87 11.48
C LEU A 77 -3.94 4.97 10.13
N LEU A 78 -3.44 5.86 9.25
CA LEU A 78 -4.06 6.09 7.94
C LEU A 78 -3.93 4.87 7.03
N GLY A 79 -2.81 4.16 7.07
CA GLY A 79 -2.61 2.89 6.36
C GLY A 79 -3.60 1.81 6.79
N ALA A 80 -3.79 1.67 8.11
CA ALA A 80 -4.78 0.75 8.66
C ALA A 80 -6.20 1.12 8.26
N LEU A 81 -6.57 2.41 8.31
CA LEU A 81 -7.89 2.89 7.90
C LEU A 81 -8.16 2.61 6.41
N CYS A 82 -7.20 2.85 5.52
CA CYS A 82 -7.32 2.51 4.11
C CYS A 82 -7.55 1.00 3.90
N THR A 83 -6.72 0.17 4.53
CA THR A 83 -6.81 -1.28 4.38
C THR A 83 -8.14 -1.82 4.94
N LEU A 84 -8.48 -1.48 6.17
CA LEU A 84 -9.72 -1.97 6.80
C LEU A 84 -10.98 -1.38 6.16
N GLY A 85 -10.93 -0.13 5.69
CA GLY A 85 -12.00 0.47 4.88
C GLY A 85 -12.28 -0.32 3.61
N ALA A 86 -11.24 -0.77 2.91
CA ALA A 86 -11.39 -1.64 1.74
C ALA A 86 -12.02 -2.99 2.11
N PHE A 87 -11.62 -3.61 3.22
CA PHE A 87 -12.25 -4.84 3.72
C PHE A 87 -13.71 -4.63 4.10
N ALA A 88 -14.08 -3.50 4.69
CA ALA A 88 -15.46 -3.16 5.00
C ALA A 88 -16.32 -3.01 3.72
N LEU A 89 -15.78 -2.35 2.68
CA LEU A 89 -16.43 -2.22 1.37
C LEU A 89 -16.63 -3.61 0.72
N MET A 90 -15.57 -4.41 0.65
CA MET A 90 -15.63 -5.77 0.11
C MET A 90 -16.61 -6.65 0.89
N TRP A 91 -16.54 -6.66 2.22
CA TRP A 91 -17.44 -7.44 3.06
C TRP A 91 -18.91 -7.07 2.83
N ASN A 92 -19.23 -5.77 2.81
CA ASN A 92 -20.59 -5.30 2.58
C ASN A 92 -21.12 -5.71 1.19
N MET A 93 -20.29 -5.62 0.17
CA MET A 93 -20.62 -6.07 -1.20
C MET A 93 -20.87 -7.58 -1.23
N LEU A 94 -19.94 -8.38 -0.69
CA LEU A 94 -20.05 -9.85 -0.68
C LEU A 94 -21.23 -10.34 0.13
N ARG A 95 -21.57 -9.67 1.24
CA ARG A 95 -22.75 -9.94 2.04
C ARG A 95 -24.03 -9.83 1.22
N GLY A 96 -24.15 -8.78 0.42
CA GLY A 96 -25.28 -8.58 -0.48
C GLY A 96 -25.35 -9.59 -1.63
N MET A 97 -24.19 -10.04 -2.13
CA MET A 97 -24.09 -10.99 -3.26
C MET A 97 -24.23 -12.46 -2.86
N ARG A 98 -23.65 -12.86 -1.74
CA ARG A 98 -23.41 -14.26 -1.36
C ARG A 98 -23.82 -14.61 0.07
N GLY A 99 -24.27 -13.63 0.84
CA GLY A 99 -24.67 -13.79 2.25
C GLY A 99 -23.52 -13.66 3.24
N GLU A 100 -23.90 -13.57 4.53
CA GLU A 100 -22.99 -13.27 5.65
C GLU A 100 -21.85 -14.28 5.81
N ALA A 101 -22.15 -15.57 5.71
CA ALA A 101 -21.17 -16.64 5.89
C ALA A 101 -20.03 -16.55 4.86
N TYR A 102 -20.39 -16.32 3.60
CA TYR A 102 -19.43 -16.14 2.52
C TYR A 102 -18.57 -14.88 2.74
N ALA A 103 -19.20 -13.75 3.02
CA ALA A 103 -18.54 -12.49 3.25
C ALA A 103 -17.56 -12.53 4.44
N ALA A 104 -18.00 -13.15 5.56
CA ALA A 104 -17.15 -13.34 6.74
C ALA A 104 -15.97 -14.27 6.45
N THR A 105 -16.18 -15.37 5.73
CA THR A 105 -15.10 -16.29 5.32
C THR A 105 -14.08 -15.57 4.45
N ALA A 106 -14.53 -14.82 3.43
CA ALA A 106 -13.67 -14.06 2.54
C ALA A 106 -12.87 -12.97 3.26
N ALA A 107 -13.52 -12.24 4.19
CA ALA A 107 -12.87 -11.19 4.95
C ALA A 107 -11.80 -11.74 5.92
N LEU A 108 -12.14 -12.78 6.70
CA LEU A 108 -11.19 -13.40 7.63
C LEU A 108 -10.01 -14.04 6.89
N ALA A 109 -10.25 -14.75 5.78
CA ALA A 109 -9.19 -15.31 4.96
C ALA A 109 -8.34 -14.20 4.32
N GLY A 110 -8.96 -13.14 3.80
CA GLY A 110 -8.25 -12.00 3.24
C GLY A 110 -7.34 -11.32 4.27
N LEU A 111 -7.80 -11.11 5.51
CA LEU A 111 -6.99 -10.57 6.60
C LEU A 111 -5.84 -11.51 7.03
N CYS A 112 -5.82 -12.77 6.58
CA CYS A 112 -4.66 -13.65 6.74
C CYS A 112 -3.57 -13.40 5.68
N ILE A 113 -3.82 -12.64 4.60
CA ILE A 113 -2.81 -12.25 3.61
C ILE A 113 -1.83 -11.28 4.28
N THR A 114 -0.53 -11.57 4.17
CA THR A 114 0.50 -10.86 4.93
C THR A 114 0.67 -9.37 4.56
N PHE A 115 0.12 -8.93 3.44
CA PHE A 115 0.02 -7.50 3.13
C PHE A 115 -0.99 -6.77 4.03
N TYR A 116 -2.04 -7.44 4.49
CA TYR A 116 -3.17 -6.83 5.21
C TYR A 116 -3.12 -7.03 6.73
N ASN A 117 -2.02 -7.63 7.24
CA ASN A 117 -1.76 -7.77 8.66
C ASN A 117 -0.36 -7.27 9.03
N GLY A 118 0.70 -8.03 8.78
CA GLY A 118 2.08 -7.66 9.12
C GLY A 118 2.61 -6.39 8.42
N ARG A 119 1.91 -5.86 7.43
CA ARG A 119 2.19 -4.58 6.77
C ARG A 119 1.06 -3.56 6.94
N LEU A 120 0.18 -3.74 7.90
CA LEU A 120 -0.94 -2.83 8.16
C LEU A 120 -0.49 -1.40 8.50
N TYR A 121 0.72 -1.23 9.00
CA TYR A 121 1.35 0.04 9.35
C TYR A 121 2.03 0.75 8.16
N PHE A 122 2.02 0.15 6.95
CA PHE A 122 2.48 0.81 5.73
C PHE A 122 1.47 1.85 5.26
N TYR A 123 1.99 2.97 4.77
CA TYR A 123 1.21 4.01 4.12
C TYR A 123 1.94 4.49 2.87
N ASN A 124 1.39 4.16 1.73
CA ASN A 124 1.94 4.47 0.42
C ASN A 124 0.85 4.48 -0.65
N HIS A 125 1.25 4.62 -1.88
CA HIS A 125 0.38 4.68 -3.05
C HIS A 125 -0.43 3.38 -3.26
N GLU A 126 0.16 2.22 -3.00
CA GLU A 126 -0.55 0.93 -3.06
C GLU A 126 -1.61 0.79 -1.98
N ILE A 127 -1.32 1.26 -0.77
CA ILE A 127 -2.26 1.16 0.35
C ILE A 127 -3.47 2.08 0.13
N VAL A 128 -3.25 3.30 -0.36
CA VAL A 128 -4.35 4.22 -0.71
C VAL A 128 -5.15 3.69 -1.91
N LEU A 129 -4.51 2.92 -2.79
CA LEU A 129 -5.19 2.31 -3.93
C LEU A 129 -6.15 1.17 -3.53
N ILE A 130 -5.93 0.45 -2.40
CA ILE A 130 -6.77 -0.67 -1.97
C ILE A 130 -8.26 -0.29 -1.85
N PRO A 131 -8.64 0.75 -1.07
CA PRO A 131 -10.05 1.14 -0.95
C PRO A 131 -10.64 1.64 -2.27
N LEU A 132 -9.84 2.22 -3.18
CA LEU A 132 -10.29 2.68 -4.48
C LEU A 132 -10.56 1.50 -5.43
N VAL A 133 -9.74 0.43 -5.40
CA VAL A 133 -10.01 -0.83 -6.11
C VAL A 133 -11.28 -1.50 -5.56
N ALA A 134 -11.45 -1.53 -4.24
CA ALA A 134 -12.69 -2.02 -3.62
C ALA A 134 -13.90 -1.18 -4.04
N GLY A 135 -13.74 0.15 -4.06
CA GLY A 135 -14.76 1.10 -4.53
C GLY A 135 -15.15 0.88 -5.99
N CYS A 136 -14.17 0.63 -6.88
CA CYS A 136 -14.43 0.27 -8.26
C CYS A 136 -15.27 -1.01 -8.39
N ALA A 137 -14.97 -2.06 -7.61
CA ALA A 137 -15.74 -3.30 -7.63
C ALA A 137 -17.17 -3.08 -7.12
N VAL A 138 -17.34 -2.37 -6.00
CA VAL A 138 -18.66 -2.02 -5.44
C VAL A 138 -19.48 -1.18 -6.39
N ALA A 139 -18.89 -0.11 -6.95
CA ALA A 139 -19.57 0.80 -7.87
C ALA A 139 -19.95 0.10 -9.18
N CYS A 140 -19.04 -0.70 -9.74
CA CYS A 140 -19.30 -1.51 -10.93
C CYS A 140 -20.47 -2.48 -10.70
N TRP A 141 -20.48 -3.21 -9.58
CA TRP A 141 -21.60 -4.09 -9.21
C TRP A 141 -22.91 -3.35 -9.08
N LYS A 142 -22.92 -2.26 -8.32
CA LYS A 142 -24.12 -1.45 -8.08
C LYS A 142 -24.64 -0.78 -9.36
N ALA A 143 -23.74 -0.29 -10.20
CA ALA A 143 -24.08 0.29 -11.51
C ALA A 143 -24.73 -0.76 -12.42
N TYR A 144 -24.12 -1.94 -12.52
CA TYR A 144 -24.64 -3.04 -13.31
C TYR A 144 -26.00 -3.54 -12.80
N ALA A 145 -26.13 -3.79 -11.49
CA ALA A 145 -27.35 -4.38 -10.92
C ALA A 145 -28.52 -3.38 -10.83
N SER A 146 -28.27 -2.11 -10.54
CA SER A 146 -29.34 -1.12 -10.34
C SER A 146 -29.62 -0.25 -11.58
N ARG A 147 -28.73 -0.24 -12.56
CA ARG A 147 -28.80 0.63 -13.77
C ARG A 147 -28.85 2.14 -13.44
N LYS A 148 -28.46 2.56 -12.23
CA LYS A 148 -28.50 3.96 -11.78
C LYS A 148 -27.21 4.66 -12.19
N ILE A 149 -27.35 5.83 -12.85
CA ILE A 149 -26.21 6.62 -13.32
C ILE A 149 -25.27 7.07 -12.21
N GLY A 150 -25.79 7.35 -11.00
CA GLY A 150 -24.98 7.74 -9.85
C GLY A 150 -23.88 6.74 -9.50
N TRP A 151 -24.09 5.44 -9.71
CA TRP A 151 -23.05 4.44 -9.46
C TRP A 151 -21.95 4.44 -10.55
N TRP A 152 -22.25 4.87 -11.76
CA TRP A 152 -21.25 5.09 -12.80
C TRP A 152 -20.40 6.31 -12.49
N ILE A 153 -21.01 7.38 -11.95
CA ILE A 153 -20.26 8.54 -11.43
C ILE A 153 -19.33 8.10 -10.29
N VAL A 154 -19.81 7.31 -9.33
CA VAL A 154 -18.97 6.77 -8.23
C VAL A 154 -17.84 5.91 -8.78
N LEU A 155 -18.09 5.10 -9.81
CA LEU A 155 -17.03 4.33 -10.49
C LEU A 155 -15.97 5.26 -11.09
N GLY A 156 -16.40 6.30 -11.79
CA GLY A 156 -15.51 7.31 -12.37
C GLY A 156 -14.68 8.04 -11.30
N LEU A 157 -15.31 8.41 -10.17
CA LEU A 157 -14.60 9.01 -9.04
C LEU A 157 -13.54 8.05 -8.46
N CYS A 158 -13.88 6.78 -8.26
CA CYS A 158 -12.91 5.78 -7.79
C CYS A 158 -11.74 5.59 -8.76
N LEU A 159 -12.01 5.58 -10.07
CA LEU A 159 -10.97 5.46 -11.09
C LEU A 159 -10.09 6.73 -11.15
N GLY A 160 -10.69 7.91 -11.14
CA GLY A 160 -9.97 9.19 -11.19
C GLY A 160 -9.12 9.43 -9.93
N LEU A 161 -9.70 9.26 -8.74
CA LEU A 161 -8.96 9.32 -7.48
C LEU A 161 -7.89 8.21 -7.42
N GLY A 162 -8.20 7.03 -7.97
CA GLY A 162 -7.23 5.94 -8.08
C GLY A 162 -6.03 6.33 -8.96
N ALA A 163 -6.26 7.05 -10.07
CA ALA A 163 -5.18 7.56 -10.91
C ALA A 163 -4.35 8.63 -10.18
N LEU A 164 -4.99 9.44 -9.31
CA LEU A 164 -4.29 10.37 -8.41
C LEU A 164 -3.58 9.66 -7.25
N ALA A 165 -3.92 8.39 -6.94
CA ALA A 165 -3.15 7.58 -5.99
C ALA A 165 -2.00 6.87 -6.68
N LYS A 166 -2.29 6.10 -7.72
CA LYS A 166 -1.30 5.37 -8.52
C LYS A 166 -1.91 5.00 -9.89
N TYR A 167 -1.16 5.20 -10.98
CA TYR A 167 -1.64 4.90 -12.35
C TYR A 167 -2.05 3.43 -12.53
N GLN A 168 -1.59 2.57 -11.63
CA GLN A 168 -1.95 1.14 -11.60
C GLN A 168 -3.47 0.89 -11.43
N ILE A 169 -4.27 1.88 -11.06
CA ILE A 169 -5.75 1.77 -11.06
C ILE A 169 -6.31 1.37 -12.43
N ALA A 170 -5.58 1.65 -13.52
CA ALA A 170 -5.95 1.20 -14.87
C ALA A 170 -6.21 -0.30 -14.94
N VAL A 171 -5.54 -1.09 -14.08
CA VAL A 171 -5.75 -2.55 -13.98
C VAL A 171 -7.14 -2.87 -13.39
N ALA A 172 -7.63 -2.09 -12.43
CA ALA A 172 -9.01 -2.20 -11.96
C ALA A 172 -10.00 -1.76 -13.04
N GLY A 173 -9.68 -0.71 -13.79
CA GLY A 173 -10.44 -0.31 -14.99
C GLY A 173 -10.54 -1.44 -16.02
N LEU A 174 -9.42 -2.15 -16.26
CA LEU A 174 -9.41 -3.32 -17.14
C LEU A 174 -10.30 -4.46 -16.58
N ALA A 175 -10.28 -4.70 -15.28
CA ALA A 175 -11.16 -5.70 -14.64
C ALA A 175 -12.65 -5.32 -14.82
N VAL A 176 -13.00 -4.02 -14.72
CA VAL A 176 -14.34 -3.50 -15.04
C VAL A 176 -14.68 -3.77 -16.50
N LEU A 177 -13.79 -3.47 -17.44
CA LEU A 177 -14.01 -3.69 -18.87
C LEU A 177 -14.18 -5.18 -19.19
N VAL A 178 -13.35 -6.07 -18.61
CA VAL A 178 -13.48 -7.52 -18.80
C VAL A 178 -14.83 -8.03 -18.28
N PHE A 179 -15.26 -7.57 -17.11
CA PHE A 179 -16.59 -7.88 -16.59
C PHE A 179 -17.70 -7.38 -17.53
N TRP A 180 -17.64 -6.11 -17.93
CA TRP A 180 -18.61 -5.44 -18.78
C TRP A 180 -18.73 -6.12 -20.15
N CYS A 181 -17.59 -6.44 -20.77
CA CYS A 181 -17.54 -7.20 -22.02
C CYS A 181 -18.08 -8.63 -21.84
N GLY A 182 -17.64 -9.36 -20.81
CA GLY A 182 -18.09 -10.72 -20.54
C GLY A 182 -19.60 -10.82 -20.28
N ARG A 183 -20.21 -9.75 -19.77
CA ARG A 183 -21.68 -9.66 -19.58
C ARG A 183 -22.42 -9.09 -20.80
N LYS A 184 -21.71 -8.77 -21.88
CA LYS A 184 -22.27 -8.14 -23.10
C LYS A 184 -23.03 -6.85 -22.78
N ALA A 185 -22.56 -6.10 -21.78
CA ALA A 185 -23.24 -4.91 -21.28
C ALA A 185 -23.31 -3.77 -22.31
N TRP A 186 -22.49 -3.81 -23.37
CA TRP A 186 -22.60 -2.88 -24.50
C TRP A 186 -23.90 -2.97 -25.26
N ARG A 187 -24.68 -4.05 -25.10
CA ARG A 187 -26.00 -4.22 -25.73
C ARG A 187 -27.09 -3.42 -25.01
N ASP A 188 -26.83 -2.90 -23.85
CA ASP A 188 -27.73 -2.07 -23.06
C ASP A 188 -27.28 -0.61 -23.16
N PRO A 189 -28.08 0.28 -23.74
CA PRO A 189 -27.75 1.70 -23.92
C PRO A 189 -27.42 2.39 -22.57
N MET A 190 -28.09 2.00 -21.48
CA MET A 190 -27.84 2.58 -20.16
C MET A 190 -26.46 2.20 -19.61
N HIS A 191 -26.01 0.97 -19.83
CA HIS A 191 -24.67 0.56 -19.44
C HIS A 191 -23.59 1.18 -20.32
N LEU A 192 -23.87 1.37 -21.62
CA LEU A 192 -22.95 2.06 -22.53
C LEU A 192 -22.79 3.52 -22.14
N PHE A 193 -23.91 4.24 -21.95
CA PHE A 193 -23.90 5.62 -21.49
C PHE A 193 -23.23 5.76 -20.11
N GLY A 194 -23.55 4.85 -19.19
CA GLY A 194 -22.94 4.82 -17.87
C GLY A 194 -21.41 4.69 -17.90
N LEU A 195 -20.88 3.80 -18.77
CA LEU A 195 -19.43 3.65 -18.93
C LEU A 195 -18.77 4.94 -19.43
N GLN A 196 -19.42 5.65 -20.39
CA GLN A 196 -18.94 6.94 -20.87
C GLN A 196 -18.93 7.99 -19.75
N VAL A 197 -20.00 8.06 -18.93
CA VAL A 197 -20.06 8.95 -17.76
C VAL A 197 -18.96 8.63 -16.77
N ALA A 198 -18.69 7.34 -16.49
CA ALA A 198 -17.59 6.95 -15.60
C ALA A 198 -16.23 7.40 -16.17
N GLY A 199 -16.01 7.20 -17.47
CA GLY A 199 -14.77 7.65 -18.14
C GLY A 199 -14.59 9.17 -18.08
N LEU A 200 -15.62 9.94 -18.41
CA LEU A 200 -15.58 11.41 -18.35
C LEU A 200 -15.35 11.91 -16.90
N THR A 201 -16.02 11.30 -15.92
CA THR A 201 -15.81 11.64 -14.51
C THR A 201 -14.36 11.34 -14.08
N ALA A 202 -13.82 10.19 -14.46
CA ALA A 202 -12.43 9.85 -14.15
C ALA A 202 -11.44 10.83 -14.78
N LEU A 203 -11.64 11.19 -16.04
CA LEU A 203 -10.83 12.18 -16.75
C LEU A 203 -10.91 13.56 -16.10
N ALA A 204 -12.11 14.01 -15.72
CA ALA A 204 -12.30 15.30 -15.06
C ALA A 204 -11.56 15.37 -13.71
N VAL A 205 -11.59 14.29 -12.91
CA VAL A 205 -10.86 14.22 -11.64
C VAL A 205 -9.35 14.20 -11.87
N PHE A 206 -8.88 13.52 -12.91
CA PHE A 206 -7.45 13.38 -13.20
C PHE A 206 -6.86 14.59 -13.96
N ALA A 207 -7.67 15.40 -14.62
CA ALA A 207 -7.24 16.48 -15.50
C ALA A 207 -6.24 17.48 -14.88
N PRO A 208 -6.41 17.96 -13.62
CA PRO A 208 -5.43 18.88 -13.04
C PRO A 208 -4.03 18.26 -12.91
N HIS A 209 -3.96 16.97 -12.54
CA HIS A 209 -2.69 16.25 -12.49
C HIS A 209 -2.09 16.03 -13.88
N MET A 210 -2.92 15.82 -14.91
CA MET A 210 -2.45 15.72 -16.30
C MET A 210 -1.78 17.02 -16.75
N VAL A 211 -2.35 18.18 -16.41
CA VAL A 211 -1.71 19.49 -16.68
C VAL A 211 -0.38 19.59 -15.95
N TRP A 212 -0.34 19.16 -14.68
CA TRP A 212 0.91 19.15 -13.91
C TRP A 212 1.96 18.23 -14.56
N LEU A 213 1.58 17.03 -15.02
CA LEU A 213 2.49 16.09 -15.70
C LEU A 213 3.13 16.71 -16.94
N VAL A 214 2.34 17.40 -17.79
CA VAL A 214 2.85 18.08 -18.98
C VAL A 214 3.88 19.13 -18.60
N ASN A 215 3.59 19.94 -17.57
CA ASN A 215 4.46 21.01 -17.10
C ASN A 215 5.74 20.51 -16.39
N HIS A 216 5.78 19.23 -16.00
CA HIS A 216 6.91 18.59 -15.31
C HIS A 216 7.50 17.44 -16.13
N ASP A 217 7.40 17.51 -17.46
CA ASP A 217 8.00 16.56 -18.40
C ASP A 217 7.72 15.09 -18.07
N PHE A 218 6.55 14.79 -17.54
CA PHE A 218 6.13 13.42 -17.16
C PHE A 218 7.11 12.72 -16.19
N GLU A 219 7.71 13.43 -15.25
CA GLU A 219 8.71 12.89 -14.30
C GLU A 219 8.29 11.56 -13.65
N PRO A 220 7.06 11.37 -13.10
CA PRO A 220 6.66 10.11 -12.50
C PRO A 220 6.66 8.93 -13.49
N LEU A 221 6.33 9.18 -14.76
CA LEU A 221 6.38 8.14 -15.79
C LEU A 221 7.82 7.80 -16.16
N ARG A 222 8.70 8.80 -16.28
CA ARG A 222 10.14 8.58 -16.49
C ARG A 222 10.75 7.79 -15.34
N TYR A 223 10.40 8.14 -14.10
CA TYR A 223 10.81 7.37 -12.93
C TYR A 223 10.34 5.90 -13.00
N ALA A 224 9.07 5.65 -13.33
CA ALA A 224 8.54 4.29 -13.46
C ALA A 224 9.25 3.50 -14.57
N MET A 225 9.55 4.15 -15.70
CA MET A 225 10.31 3.54 -16.80
C MET A 225 11.73 3.17 -16.34
N SER A 226 12.49 4.08 -15.74
CA SER A 226 13.86 3.83 -15.32
C SER A 226 13.99 2.84 -14.18
N SER A 227 13.03 2.81 -13.25
CA SER A 227 13.08 1.95 -12.07
C SER A 227 12.65 0.51 -12.32
N SER A 228 11.77 0.26 -13.29
CA SER A 228 11.13 -1.06 -13.43
C SER A 228 10.64 -1.40 -14.84
N LEU A 229 9.93 -0.48 -15.52
CA LEU A 229 9.19 -0.82 -16.73
C LEU A 229 10.09 -1.02 -17.96
N ALA A 230 11.19 -0.29 -18.08
CA ALA A 230 12.12 -0.38 -19.19
C ALA A 230 13.34 -1.26 -18.88
N ALA A 231 13.23 -2.26 -18.00
CA ALA A 231 14.34 -3.14 -17.64
C ALA A 231 14.89 -3.97 -18.82
N GLY A 232 14.07 -4.20 -19.86
CA GLY A 232 14.50 -4.89 -21.09
C GLY A 232 14.97 -6.32 -20.87
N LEU A 233 14.35 -7.05 -19.94
CA LEU A 233 14.80 -8.40 -19.54
C LEU A 233 14.75 -9.38 -20.73
N PRO A 234 15.76 -10.27 -20.90
CA PRO A 234 15.72 -11.33 -21.89
C PRO A 234 14.62 -12.36 -21.57
N TRP A 235 14.14 -13.10 -22.57
CA TRP A 235 12.97 -14.00 -22.45
C TRP A 235 13.05 -14.98 -21.29
N GLY A 236 14.20 -15.60 -21.04
CA GLY A 236 14.38 -16.53 -19.89
C GLY A 236 14.17 -15.83 -18.55
N ALA A 237 14.67 -14.61 -18.39
CA ALA A 237 14.50 -13.83 -17.17
C ALA A 237 13.04 -13.36 -16.98
N ARG A 238 12.28 -13.08 -18.07
CA ARG A 238 10.87 -12.69 -17.98
C ARG A 238 10.01 -13.80 -17.36
N GLY A 239 10.23 -15.06 -17.80
CA GLY A 239 9.54 -16.21 -17.20
C GLY A 239 9.85 -16.37 -15.72
N TYR A 240 11.11 -16.19 -15.33
CA TYR A 240 11.53 -16.21 -13.91
C TYR A 240 10.86 -15.07 -13.11
N GLU A 241 10.82 -13.85 -13.64
CA GLU A 241 10.15 -12.71 -12.97
C GLU A 241 8.67 -12.99 -12.70
N VAL A 242 7.96 -13.54 -13.68
CA VAL A 242 6.54 -13.91 -13.50
C VAL A 242 6.42 -15.03 -12.46
N ALA A 243 7.21 -16.08 -12.55
CA ALA A 243 7.18 -17.20 -11.59
C ALA A 243 7.52 -16.73 -10.16
N ARG A 244 8.55 -15.90 -10.00
CA ARG A 244 8.96 -15.28 -8.74
C ARG A 244 7.81 -14.45 -8.15
N TRP A 245 7.15 -13.63 -8.98
CA TRP A 245 6.05 -12.77 -8.53
C TRP A 245 4.82 -13.61 -8.13
N TRP A 246 4.42 -14.61 -8.91
CA TRP A 246 3.33 -15.53 -8.54
C TRP A 246 3.65 -16.30 -7.26
N GLY A 247 4.88 -16.78 -7.12
CA GLY A 247 5.34 -17.44 -5.90
C GLY A 247 5.22 -16.52 -4.68
N ASP A 248 5.63 -15.26 -4.81
CA ASP A 248 5.46 -14.29 -3.71
C ASP A 248 3.97 -14.04 -3.42
N GLN A 249 3.15 -13.77 -4.43
CA GLN A 249 1.73 -13.43 -4.21
C GLN A 249 0.94 -14.60 -3.62
N LEU A 250 1.05 -15.80 -4.21
CA LEU A 250 0.18 -16.92 -3.86
C LEU A 250 0.75 -17.80 -2.75
N LEU A 251 2.08 -18.01 -2.68
CA LEU A 251 2.69 -18.89 -1.69
C LEU A 251 3.24 -18.12 -0.50
N ASN A 252 3.92 -16.98 -0.71
CA ASN A 252 4.48 -16.24 0.41
C ASN A 252 3.42 -15.35 1.10
N ARG A 253 2.62 -14.61 0.32
CA ARG A 253 1.66 -13.63 0.87
C ARG A 253 0.33 -14.27 1.24
N ALA A 254 -0.24 -15.09 0.37
CA ALA A 254 -1.58 -15.64 0.54
C ALA A 254 -1.62 -17.03 1.19
N LEU A 255 -0.47 -17.69 1.45
CA LEU A 255 -0.43 -19.00 2.09
C LEU A 255 -1.26 -19.09 3.40
N PRO A 256 -1.20 -18.12 4.33
CA PRO A 256 -2.02 -18.18 5.52
C PRO A 256 -3.52 -18.09 5.24
N ALA A 257 -3.93 -17.39 4.16
CA ALA A 257 -5.32 -17.35 3.71
C ALA A 257 -5.76 -18.70 3.15
N TRP A 258 -4.92 -19.37 2.39
CA TRP A 258 -5.19 -20.73 1.89
C TRP A 258 -5.27 -21.73 3.02
N ALA A 259 -4.40 -21.67 4.01
CA ALA A 259 -4.45 -22.50 5.21
C ALA A 259 -5.76 -22.30 5.98
N PHE A 260 -6.23 -21.05 6.11
CA PHE A 260 -7.53 -20.74 6.70
C PHE A 260 -8.68 -21.40 5.92
N LEU A 261 -8.75 -21.21 4.61
CA LEU A 261 -9.79 -21.79 3.76
C LEU A 261 -9.76 -23.33 3.78
N ALA A 262 -8.57 -23.92 3.68
CA ALA A 262 -8.39 -25.38 3.73
C ALA A 262 -8.86 -25.95 5.08
N SER A 263 -8.55 -25.30 6.19
CA SER A 263 -8.99 -25.71 7.53
C SER A 263 -10.52 -25.72 7.62
N LEU A 264 -11.19 -24.66 7.17
CA LEU A 264 -12.65 -24.60 7.16
C LEU A 264 -13.27 -25.66 6.25
N TRP A 265 -12.68 -25.92 5.09
CA TRP A 265 -13.15 -26.93 4.17
C TRP A 265 -13.04 -28.35 4.74
N LEU A 266 -11.95 -28.68 5.43
CA LEU A 266 -11.77 -29.97 6.10
C LEU A 266 -12.78 -30.17 7.21
N PHE A 267 -13.08 -29.13 8.01
CA PHE A 267 -14.10 -29.23 9.06
C PHE A 267 -15.50 -29.45 8.48
N THR A 268 -15.86 -28.79 7.39
CA THR A 268 -17.17 -28.96 6.75
C THR A 268 -17.34 -30.33 6.08
N ARG A 269 -16.28 -30.89 5.50
CA ARG A 269 -16.29 -32.25 4.93
C ARG A 269 -16.57 -33.30 5.99
N ARG A 270 -15.98 -33.23 7.19
CA ARG A 270 -16.22 -34.16 8.28
C ARG A 270 -17.68 -34.15 8.78
N GLN A 271 -18.33 -32.98 8.76
CA GLN A 271 -19.72 -32.83 9.16
C GLN A 271 -20.73 -33.40 8.14
N ARG A 272 -20.42 -33.39 6.83
CA ARG A 272 -21.27 -33.90 5.76
C ARG A 272 -21.35 -35.44 5.70
N ARG A 273 -20.52 -36.14 6.46
CA ARG A 273 -20.62 -37.61 6.61
C ARG A 273 -21.76 -38.04 7.54
N ALA A 274 -22.42 -37.13 8.24
CA ALA A 274 -23.71 -37.39 8.92
C ALA A 274 -24.85 -37.32 7.89
N PRO A 275 -25.90 -38.20 8.02
CA PRO A 275 -26.97 -38.30 7.02
C PRO A 275 -27.65 -36.96 6.78
N ALA A 276 -27.83 -36.64 5.50
CA ALA A 276 -28.28 -35.34 5.03
C ALA A 276 -29.77 -35.12 5.34
N VAL A 277 -30.06 -34.04 6.05
CA VAL A 277 -31.35 -33.37 5.97
C VAL A 277 -31.44 -32.75 4.58
N SER A 278 -32.57 -32.98 3.91
CA SER A 278 -32.90 -32.60 2.52
C SER A 278 -32.28 -31.23 2.09
N PRO A 279 -31.65 -31.13 0.91
CA PRO A 279 -31.03 -29.87 0.48
C PRO A 279 -32.14 -28.86 0.20
N ALA A 280 -32.17 -27.79 1.01
CA ALA A 280 -32.87 -26.56 0.61
C ALA A 280 -32.40 -26.16 -0.79
N ALA A 281 -33.35 -25.80 -1.67
CA ALA A 281 -33.09 -25.45 -3.07
C ALA A 281 -31.83 -24.66 -3.25
N ALA A 282 -30.95 -25.13 -4.15
CA ALA A 282 -29.70 -24.43 -4.45
C ALA A 282 -30.03 -23.00 -4.90
N PRO A 283 -29.48 -21.96 -4.24
CA PRO A 283 -29.75 -20.58 -4.65
C PRO A 283 -29.29 -20.39 -6.09
N VAL A 284 -30.14 -19.73 -6.87
CA VAL A 284 -29.86 -19.35 -8.27
C VAL A 284 -28.43 -18.80 -8.35
N ARG A 285 -27.61 -19.43 -9.17
CA ARG A 285 -26.24 -18.97 -9.41
C ARG A 285 -26.31 -17.59 -10.05
N ASP A 286 -25.96 -16.56 -9.31
CA ASP A 286 -25.75 -15.25 -9.89
C ASP A 286 -24.40 -15.27 -10.66
N ASP A 287 -24.49 -15.61 -11.96
CA ASP A 287 -23.31 -15.66 -12.85
C ASP A 287 -22.66 -14.30 -13.03
N ALA A 288 -23.40 -13.19 -12.83
CA ALA A 288 -22.85 -11.85 -12.89
C ALA A 288 -21.93 -11.58 -11.67
N ALA A 289 -22.39 -11.93 -10.46
CA ALA A 289 -21.55 -11.78 -9.27
C ALA A 289 -20.27 -12.64 -9.36
N ARG A 290 -20.39 -13.88 -9.87
CA ARG A 290 -19.22 -14.73 -10.12
C ARG A 290 -18.27 -14.10 -11.13
N ALA A 291 -18.79 -13.60 -12.26
CA ALA A 291 -17.98 -12.95 -13.29
C ALA A 291 -17.22 -11.73 -12.73
N LEU A 292 -17.87 -10.88 -11.92
CA LEU A 292 -17.24 -9.73 -11.28
C LEU A 292 -16.09 -10.15 -10.36
N LEU A 293 -16.34 -11.13 -9.47
CA LEU A 293 -15.32 -11.58 -8.51
C LEU A 293 -14.12 -12.21 -9.20
N LEU A 294 -14.35 -12.98 -10.27
CA LEU A 294 -13.27 -13.54 -11.09
C LEU A 294 -12.52 -12.44 -11.85
N SER A 295 -13.22 -11.43 -12.41
CA SER A 295 -12.56 -10.31 -13.09
C SER A 295 -11.63 -9.55 -12.15
N PHE A 296 -12.11 -9.14 -10.97
CA PHE A 296 -11.28 -8.40 -10.02
C PHE A 296 -10.17 -9.23 -9.36
N GLY A 297 -10.35 -10.56 -9.23
CA GLY A 297 -9.35 -11.43 -8.64
C GLY A 297 -8.29 -11.96 -9.62
N LEU A 298 -8.63 -12.16 -10.89
CA LEU A 298 -7.74 -12.81 -11.86
C LEU A 298 -7.14 -11.84 -12.88
N VAL A 299 -7.91 -10.86 -13.37
CA VAL A 299 -7.43 -9.92 -14.40
C VAL A 299 -6.15 -9.20 -13.96
N PRO A 300 -6.01 -8.71 -12.71
CA PRO A 300 -4.76 -8.09 -12.28
C PRO A 300 -3.56 -9.01 -12.36
N LEU A 301 -3.71 -10.27 -11.95
CA LEU A 301 -2.62 -11.26 -12.00
C LEU A 301 -2.20 -11.55 -13.45
N LEU A 302 -3.17 -11.75 -14.32
CA LEU A 302 -2.94 -12.02 -15.73
C LEU A 302 -2.33 -10.81 -16.45
N PHE A 303 -2.81 -9.59 -16.14
CA PHE A 303 -2.30 -8.36 -16.74
C PHE A 303 -0.83 -8.11 -16.36
N VAL A 304 -0.48 -8.19 -15.07
CA VAL A 304 0.91 -7.99 -14.63
C VAL A 304 1.84 -9.03 -15.25
N SER A 305 1.37 -10.29 -15.36
CA SER A 305 2.13 -11.35 -16.02
C SER A 305 2.36 -11.08 -17.50
N ALA A 306 1.28 -10.72 -18.22
CA ALA A 306 1.36 -10.38 -19.65
C ALA A 306 2.26 -9.17 -19.90
N MET A 307 2.12 -8.13 -19.07
CA MET A 307 2.97 -6.93 -19.15
C MET A 307 4.46 -7.32 -19.02
N ALA A 308 4.83 -8.11 -18.01
CA ALA A 308 6.23 -8.50 -17.82
C ALA A 308 6.75 -9.39 -18.96
N LEU A 309 5.95 -10.33 -19.45
CA LEU A 309 6.34 -11.18 -20.57
C LEU A 309 6.51 -10.38 -21.87
N ILE A 310 5.63 -9.42 -22.15
CA ILE A 310 5.65 -8.63 -23.40
C ILE A 310 6.75 -7.56 -23.32
N SER A 311 6.76 -6.75 -22.28
CA SER A 311 7.68 -5.58 -22.18
C SER A 311 9.07 -5.91 -21.64
N GLY A 312 9.25 -7.07 -20.99
CA GLY A 312 10.49 -7.38 -20.28
C GLY A 312 10.70 -6.53 -19.02
N SER A 313 9.63 -6.06 -18.41
CA SER A 313 9.67 -5.27 -17.18
C SER A 313 10.10 -6.10 -15.99
N HIS A 314 10.81 -5.46 -15.04
CA HIS A 314 11.05 -6.01 -13.71
C HIS A 314 9.80 -5.82 -12.83
N ILE A 315 9.24 -6.91 -12.27
CA ILE A 315 8.02 -6.86 -11.47
C ILE A 315 8.36 -6.60 -10.00
N GLN A 316 7.86 -5.49 -9.46
CA GLN A 316 7.96 -5.24 -8.02
C GLN A 316 6.97 -6.11 -7.25
N LEU A 317 7.45 -6.78 -6.18
CA LEU A 317 6.63 -7.72 -5.40
C LEU A 317 5.40 -7.08 -4.74
N HIS A 318 5.46 -5.80 -4.44
CA HIS A 318 4.36 -5.07 -3.81
C HIS A 318 3.24 -4.64 -4.78
N TRP A 319 3.44 -4.76 -6.11
CA TRP A 319 2.41 -4.38 -7.09
C TRP A 319 1.13 -5.20 -7.00
N GLY A 320 1.16 -6.39 -6.37
CA GLY A 320 -0.04 -7.17 -6.09
C GLY A 320 -0.89 -6.65 -4.95
N THR A 321 -0.34 -5.82 -4.05
CA THR A 321 -1.00 -5.40 -2.81
C THR A 321 -2.45 -4.93 -2.99
N PRO A 322 -2.79 -4.00 -3.91
CA PRO A 322 -4.17 -3.53 -4.02
C PRO A 322 -5.13 -4.55 -4.63
N PHE A 323 -4.64 -5.57 -5.33
CA PHE A 323 -5.45 -6.51 -6.08
C PHE A 323 -5.67 -7.84 -5.35
N LEU A 324 -4.78 -8.23 -4.43
CA LEU A 324 -4.97 -9.45 -3.63
C LEU A 324 -6.23 -9.42 -2.75
N LEU A 325 -6.85 -8.25 -2.59
CA LEU A 325 -8.13 -8.12 -1.89
C LEU A 325 -9.20 -9.07 -2.46
N PHE A 326 -9.24 -9.27 -3.77
CA PHE A 326 -10.23 -10.10 -4.45
C PHE A 326 -9.74 -11.51 -4.80
N ILE A 327 -8.50 -11.87 -4.48
CA ILE A 327 -7.98 -13.21 -4.80
C ILE A 327 -8.69 -14.32 -4.02
N VAL A 328 -9.04 -14.04 -2.75
CA VAL A 328 -9.77 -14.99 -1.91
C VAL A 328 -11.21 -15.20 -2.42
N PRO A 329 -12.03 -14.16 -2.65
CA PRO A 329 -13.32 -14.31 -3.29
C PRO A 329 -13.27 -15.07 -4.63
N ALA A 330 -12.29 -14.75 -5.49
CA ALA A 330 -12.12 -15.46 -6.75
C ALA A 330 -11.79 -16.94 -6.56
N ALA A 331 -10.89 -17.28 -5.65
CA ALA A 331 -10.58 -18.67 -5.32
C ALA A 331 -11.80 -19.42 -4.76
N MET A 332 -12.61 -18.78 -3.92
CA MET A 332 -13.86 -19.34 -3.41
C MET A 332 -14.88 -19.61 -4.54
N GLU A 333 -14.95 -18.77 -5.57
CA GLU A 333 -15.81 -18.99 -6.75
C GLU A 333 -15.25 -20.09 -7.66
N LEU A 334 -13.95 -20.26 -7.78
CA LEU A 334 -13.30 -21.32 -8.56
C LEU A 334 -13.43 -22.69 -7.89
N ALA A 335 -13.16 -22.77 -6.59
CA ALA A 335 -13.13 -24.03 -5.85
C ALA A 335 -14.49 -24.70 -5.67
N ARG A 336 -15.61 -24.00 -6.04
CA ARG A 336 -16.99 -24.51 -5.89
C ARG A 336 -17.25 -25.17 -4.53
N GLY A 337 -16.54 -24.69 -3.49
CA GLY A 337 -16.55 -25.27 -2.17
C GLY A 337 -17.82 -24.99 -1.37
N PRO A 338 -17.92 -25.56 -0.18
CA PRO A 338 -19.09 -25.44 0.71
C PRO A 338 -19.13 -24.11 1.47
N TRP A 339 -18.62 -23.03 0.87
CA TRP A 339 -18.55 -21.70 1.50
C TRP A 339 -19.90 -21.11 1.88
N ARG A 340 -20.99 -21.74 1.41
CA ARG A 340 -22.39 -21.43 1.75
C ARG A 340 -22.99 -22.39 2.78
N ALA A 341 -22.24 -23.42 3.21
CA ALA A 341 -22.65 -24.31 4.26
C ALA A 341 -22.80 -23.58 5.61
N PRO A 342 -23.48 -24.16 6.62
CA PRO A 342 -23.61 -23.53 7.91
C PRO A 342 -22.24 -23.09 8.42
N PHE A 343 -22.04 -21.77 8.49
CA PHE A 343 -20.82 -21.17 8.97
C PHE A 343 -20.70 -21.42 10.48
N ALA A 344 -19.62 -22.03 10.91
CA ALA A 344 -19.32 -22.21 12.32
C ALA A 344 -18.45 -21.03 12.81
N PRO A 345 -19.05 -19.89 13.22
CA PRO A 345 -18.31 -18.64 13.48
C PRO A 345 -17.24 -18.80 14.55
N ARG A 346 -17.50 -19.58 15.60
CA ARG A 346 -16.53 -19.84 16.66
C ARG A 346 -15.28 -20.57 16.14
N ARG A 347 -15.47 -21.55 15.24
CA ARG A 347 -14.35 -22.31 14.64
C ARG A 347 -13.55 -21.43 13.66
N ALA A 348 -14.24 -20.68 12.81
CA ALA A 348 -13.58 -19.74 11.91
C ALA A 348 -12.77 -18.70 12.68
N LEU A 349 -13.33 -18.15 13.75
CA LEU A 349 -12.62 -17.20 14.60
C LEU A 349 -11.43 -17.87 15.30
N ALA A 350 -11.57 -19.10 15.81
CA ALA A 350 -10.46 -19.81 16.44
C ALA A 350 -9.30 -20.07 15.46
N VAL A 351 -9.60 -20.56 14.25
CA VAL A 351 -8.58 -20.76 13.20
C VAL A 351 -7.91 -19.42 12.83
N PHE A 352 -8.71 -18.36 12.67
CA PHE A 352 -8.20 -17.02 12.38
C PHE A 352 -7.24 -16.54 13.49
N LEU A 353 -7.64 -16.64 14.76
CA LEU A 353 -6.82 -16.22 15.88
C LEU A 353 -5.52 -17.02 15.98
N VAL A 354 -5.57 -18.35 15.75
CA VAL A 354 -4.34 -19.17 15.71
C VAL A 354 -3.40 -18.70 14.61
N ILE A 355 -3.91 -18.47 13.40
CA ILE A 355 -3.09 -17.97 12.29
C ILE A 355 -2.50 -16.60 12.62
N GLN A 356 -3.31 -15.66 13.14
CA GLN A 356 -2.82 -14.33 13.51
C GLN A 356 -1.76 -14.40 14.61
N SER A 357 -1.97 -15.26 15.63
CA SER A 357 -0.98 -15.45 16.70
C SER A 357 0.35 -15.98 16.19
N LEU A 358 0.34 -16.94 15.25
CA LEU A 358 1.55 -17.46 14.61
C LEU A 358 2.27 -16.38 13.78
N LEU A 359 1.51 -15.55 13.05
CA LEU A 359 2.08 -14.47 12.27
C LEU A 359 2.65 -13.36 13.18
N MET A 360 1.99 -13.02 14.28
CA MET A 360 2.46 -12.07 15.28
C MET A 360 3.72 -12.60 15.97
N LEU A 361 3.75 -13.87 16.37
CA LEU A 361 4.93 -14.51 16.93
C LEU A 361 6.12 -14.45 15.96
N ARG A 362 5.90 -14.72 14.69
CA ARG A 362 6.95 -14.58 13.66
C ARG A 362 7.51 -13.14 13.62
N VAL A 363 6.65 -12.12 13.68
CA VAL A 363 7.10 -10.71 13.68
C VAL A 363 7.92 -10.41 14.92
N GLU A 364 7.48 -10.84 16.11
CA GLU A 364 8.20 -10.65 17.38
C GLU A 364 9.56 -11.37 17.37
N LEU A 365 9.62 -12.61 16.91
CA LEU A 365 10.87 -13.37 16.80
C LEU A 365 11.90 -12.75 15.84
N THR A 366 11.42 -12.03 14.81
CA THR A 366 12.29 -11.35 13.83
C THR A 366 12.48 -9.87 14.12
N ALA A 367 11.90 -9.31 15.17
CA ALA A 367 12.00 -7.89 15.49
C ALA A 367 13.42 -7.52 15.96
N PRO A 368 13.90 -6.28 15.70
CA PRO A 368 15.17 -5.77 16.21
C PRO A 368 15.28 -5.82 17.73
N ASN A 369 14.18 -5.53 18.44
CA ASN A 369 14.08 -5.53 19.88
C ASN A 369 13.58 -6.86 20.47
N GLY A 370 13.35 -7.87 19.63
CA GLY A 370 12.92 -9.22 20.01
C GLY A 370 14.07 -10.21 20.02
N ALA A 371 13.78 -11.48 19.69
CA ALA A 371 14.80 -12.51 19.62
C ALA A 371 15.83 -12.32 18.49
N GLY A 372 15.53 -11.44 17.52
CA GLY A 372 16.41 -11.11 16.39
C GLY A 372 16.73 -12.30 15.48
N LEU A 373 15.91 -13.37 15.53
CA LEU A 373 16.09 -14.55 14.70
C LEU A 373 15.99 -14.18 13.21
N TRP A 374 16.88 -14.76 12.41
CA TRP A 374 16.97 -14.51 10.96
C TRP A 374 17.18 -13.02 10.58
N ARG A 375 17.89 -12.28 11.42
CA ARG A 375 18.25 -10.88 11.16
C ARG A 375 18.96 -10.77 9.80
N ARG A 376 18.46 -9.89 8.96
CA ARG A 376 19.13 -9.46 7.72
C ARG A 376 19.65 -8.04 7.93
N ALA A 377 20.95 -7.85 7.92
CA ALA A 377 21.58 -6.54 8.13
C ALA A 377 21.09 -5.46 7.15
N THR A 378 20.62 -5.87 5.96
CA THR A 378 20.09 -4.98 4.92
C THR A 378 18.59 -4.68 5.05
N ASP A 379 17.88 -5.26 6.04
CA ASP A 379 16.46 -5.00 6.23
C ASP A 379 16.29 -3.63 6.93
N TRP A 380 15.58 -2.71 6.29
CA TRP A 380 15.33 -1.36 6.76
C TRP A 380 14.72 -1.29 8.18
N ARG A 381 14.00 -2.31 8.61
CA ARG A 381 13.44 -2.40 9.98
C ARG A 381 14.50 -2.32 11.07
N TYR A 382 15.76 -2.65 10.76
CA TYR A 382 16.91 -2.61 11.68
C TYR A 382 17.71 -1.30 11.58
N PHE A 383 17.29 -0.35 10.76
CA PHE A 383 17.95 0.94 10.64
C PHE A 383 17.66 1.80 11.90
N ASP A 384 18.66 2.05 12.72
CA ASP A 384 18.52 2.81 13.97
C ASP A 384 18.48 4.32 13.69
N ALA A 385 17.31 4.80 13.27
CA ALA A 385 17.09 6.21 12.99
C ALA A 385 17.26 7.11 14.23
N LYS A 386 16.91 6.61 15.42
CA LYS A 386 17.07 7.33 16.68
C LYS A 386 18.55 7.42 17.07
N GLY A 387 19.29 6.32 16.97
CA GLY A 387 20.73 6.29 17.18
C GLY A 387 21.44 7.23 16.22
N LEU A 388 21.06 7.25 14.93
CA LEU A 388 21.60 8.19 13.95
C LEU A 388 21.42 9.65 14.39
N ALA A 389 20.20 10.00 14.86
CA ALA A 389 19.92 11.36 15.34
C ALA A 389 20.75 11.71 16.60
N SER A 390 20.93 10.77 17.53
CA SER A 390 21.71 10.99 18.75
C SER A 390 23.19 11.24 18.48
N VAL A 391 23.74 10.56 17.48
CA VAL A 391 25.16 10.72 17.07
C VAL A 391 25.38 12.04 16.32
N LEU A 392 24.45 12.44 15.45
CA LEU A 392 24.66 13.57 14.55
C LEU A 392 24.20 14.92 15.08
N HIS A 393 23.20 14.97 15.98
CA HIS A 393 22.58 16.24 16.40
C HIS A 393 23.57 17.23 16.98
N GLY A 394 24.29 16.84 18.05
CA GLY A 394 25.26 17.72 18.73
C GLY A 394 26.37 18.24 17.81
N PRO A 395 27.11 17.35 17.11
CA PRO A 395 28.13 17.75 16.15
C PRO A 395 27.60 18.63 15.01
N ALA A 396 26.41 18.35 14.48
CA ALA A 396 25.82 19.14 13.40
C ALA A 396 25.43 20.56 13.87
N VAL A 397 24.81 20.70 15.05
CA VAL A 397 24.45 22.00 15.65
C VAL A 397 25.71 22.83 15.90
N ALA A 398 26.77 22.22 16.46
CA ALA A 398 28.05 22.91 16.69
C ALA A 398 28.71 23.38 15.37
N ALA A 399 28.71 22.52 14.33
CA ALA A 399 29.33 22.84 13.05
C ALA A 399 28.54 23.87 12.23
N LEU A 400 27.20 23.91 12.37
CA LEU A 400 26.31 24.90 11.75
C LEU A 400 26.31 26.24 12.52
N GLY A 401 26.67 26.23 13.79
CA GLY A 401 26.50 27.39 14.67
C GLY A 401 25.03 27.68 15.03
N GLY A 402 24.15 26.69 14.92
CA GLY A 402 22.72 26.85 15.17
C GLY A 402 21.90 25.57 14.87
N PRO A 403 20.56 25.63 15.01
CA PRO A 403 19.70 24.46 14.87
C PRO A 403 19.70 23.90 13.43
N VAL A 404 19.58 22.58 13.32
CA VAL A 404 19.51 21.90 12.01
C VAL A 404 18.12 22.16 11.40
N ARG A 405 18.06 23.02 10.36
CA ARG A 405 16.80 23.36 9.66
C ARG A 405 16.62 22.61 8.36
N VAL A 406 17.71 22.13 7.76
CA VAL A 406 17.71 21.37 6.50
C VAL A 406 18.59 20.16 6.65
N VAL A 407 18.09 18.98 6.25
CA VAL A 407 18.88 17.77 6.03
C VAL A 407 18.88 17.49 4.53
N SER A 408 20.04 17.33 3.93
CA SER A 408 20.20 17.06 2.50
C SER A 408 20.83 15.68 2.28
N GLY A 409 20.30 14.87 1.38
CA GLY A 409 20.86 13.56 1.06
C GLY A 409 19.84 12.53 0.62
N PRO A 410 20.17 11.24 0.69
CA PRO A 410 19.26 10.15 0.35
C PRO A 410 17.97 10.26 1.16
N TRP A 411 16.85 10.19 0.50
CA TRP A 411 15.54 10.50 1.11
C TRP A 411 15.16 9.58 2.27
N GLU A 412 15.58 8.32 2.24
CA GLU A 412 15.28 7.34 3.29
C GLU A 412 15.96 7.74 4.61
N GLU A 413 17.28 7.88 4.60
CA GLU A 413 18.07 8.20 5.80
C GLU A 413 17.83 9.62 6.26
N SER A 414 17.79 10.57 5.31
CA SER A 414 17.54 11.98 5.64
C SER A 414 16.17 12.20 6.25
N GLY A 415 15.14 11.51 5.73
CA GLY A 415 13.80 11.55 6.27
C GLY A 415 13.67 10.84 7.62
N ALA A 416 14.32 9.67 7.77
CA ALA A 416 14.37 8.97 9.04
C ALA A 416 15.06 9.83 10.12
N LEU A 417 16.18 10.46 9.78
CA LEU A 417 16.90 11.40 10.67
C LEU A 417 16.00 12.58 11.06
N ALA A 418 15.34 13.22 10.10
CA ALA A 418 14.47 14.37 10.33
C ALA A 418 13.30 14.07 11.30
N LEU A 419 12.82 12.83 11.34
CA LEU A 419 11.78 12.40 12.28
C LEU A 419 12.24 12.43 13.75
N TRP A 420 13.54 12.23 14.01
CA TRP A 420 14.08 12.13 15.35
C TRP A 420 14.86 13.38 15.79
N LEU A 421 15.22 14.29 14.87
CA LEU A 421 15.82 15.57 15.24
C LEU A 421 14.76 16.48 15.91
N PRO A 422 15.10 17.17 17.02
CA PRO A 422 14.16 18.04 17.75
C PRO A 422 13.54 19.13 16.88
N GLU A 423 14.34 19.69 15.96
CA GLU A 423 13.96 20.78 15.07
C GLU A 423 13.02 20.35 13.95
N ARG A 424 12.87 19.04 13.70
CA ARG A 424 12.09 18.45 12.60
C ARG A 424 12.37 19.12 11.26
N PRO A 425 13.64 19.09 10.81
CA PRO A 425 14.09 19.81 9.62
C PRO A 425 13.35 19.38 8.36
N VAL A 426 13.36 20.23 7.36
CA VAL A 426 12.95 19.84 6.01
C VAL A 426 14.03 19.00 5.34
N VAL A 427 13.62 18.10 4.44
CA VAL A 427 14.54 17.22 3.72
C VAL A 427 14.71 17.72 2.29
N LEU A 428 15.95 18.00 1.91
CA LEU A 428 16.35 18.31 0.53
C LEU A 428 16.85 16.99 -0.12
N ILE A 429 15.99 16.37 -0.90
CA ILE A 429 16.24 15.05 -1.51
C ILE A 429 17.42 15.14 -2.48
N ASP A 430 18.50 14.39 -2.21
CA ASP A 430 19.72 14.30 -3.01
C ASP A 430 20.33 15.67 -3.40
N GLY A 431 20.07 16.70 -2.59
CA GLY A 431 20.52 18.08 -2.88
C GLY A 431 19.75 18.75 -4.02
N GLN A 432 18.60 18.19 -4.46
CA GLN A 432 17.88 18.65 -5.64
C GLN A 432 16.58 19.36 -5.29
N ALA A 433 16.53 20.68 -5.51
CA ALA A 433 15.34 21.50 -5.25
C ALA A 433 14.12 21.03 -6.08
N ARG A 434 14.31 20.55 -7.31
CA ARG A 434 13.23 20.03 -8.16
C ARG A 434 12.48 18.86 -7.55
N PHE A 435 13.14 18.04 -6.70
CA PHE A 435 12.51 16.92 -5.99
C PHE A 435 11.94 17.32 -4.63
N SER A 436 12.18 18.56 -4.22
CA SER A 436 11.92 19.05 -2.87
C SER A 436 11.23 20.41 -2.86
N PRO A 437 10.02 20.54 -3.47
CA PRO A 437 9.33 21.83 -3.61
C PRO A 437 8.98 22.50 -2.26
N TRP A 438 8.97 21.72 -1.17
CA TRP A 438 8.81 22.22 0.20
C TRP A 438 10.04 22.96 0.76
N VAL A 439 11.18 22.90 0.08
CA VAL A 439 12.41 23.61 0.48
C VAL A 439 12.45 24.95 -0.24
N GLY A 440 12.19 26.02 0.50
CA GLY A 440 12.16 27.38 -0.06
C GLY A 440 13.52 27.77 -0.71
N ALA A 441 13.43 28.53 -1.80
CA ALA A 441 14.61 29.06 -2.47
C ALA A 441 15.47 29.88 -1.50
N GLY A 442 16.77 29.60 -1.44
CA GLY A 442 17.69 30.29 -0.53
C GLY A 442 17.78 29.74 0.89
N LEU A 443 16.87 28.86 1.34
CA LEU A 443 16.87 28.34 2.72
C LEU A 443 18.21 27.67 3.10
N VAL A 444 18.83 26.92 2.18
CA VAL A 444 20.16 26.30 2.40
C VAL A 444 21.25 27.36 2.49
N ALA A 445 21.19 28.40 1.68
CA ALA A 445 22.16 29.51 1.73
C ALA A 445 22.03 30.31 3.04
N GLU A 446 20.81 30.50 3.53
CA GLU A 446 20.50 31.24 4.76
C GLU A 446 20.81 30.43 6.03
N ARG A 447 20.45 29.19 6.08
CA ARG A 447 20.49 28.35 7.30
C ARG A 447 21.56 27.27 7.31
N GLY A 448 22.21 27.02 6.17
CA GLY A 448 23.05 25.85 5.98
C GLY A 448 22.27 24.55 5.90
N ALA A 449 22.96 23.42 5.78
CA ALA A 449 22.37 22.09 5.76
C ALA A 449 23.29 21.06 6.40
N LEU A 450 22.70 20.07 7.07
CA LEU A 450 23.35 18.81 7.38
C LEU A 450 23.24 17.89 6.16
N GLU A 451 24.36 17.58 5.53
CA GLU A 451 24.43 16.74 4.35
C GLU A 451 24.77 15.30 4.73
N LEU A 452 23.97 14.35 4.24
CA LEU A 452 24.23 12.91 4.33
C LEU A 452 24.60 12.36 2.96
N ARG A 453 25.47 11.35 2.95
CA ARG A 453 25.79 10.59 1.74
C ARG A 453 26.00 9.12 2.06
N ARG A 454 25.39 8.26 1.27
CA ARG A 454 25.67 6.83 1.30
C ARG A 454 26.76 6.51 0.28
N ALA A 455 27.87 5.91 0.72
CA ALA A 455 28.99 5.55 -0.13
C ALA A 455 29.75 4.34 0.42
N LYS A 456 30.48 3.61 -0.45
CA LYS A 456 31.37 2.51 -0.02
C LYS A 456 32.72 3.03 0.48
N THR A 457 33.14 4.19 0.02
CA THR A 457 34.38 4.88 0.39
C THR A 457 34.07 6.30 0.81
N PRO A 458 34.86 6.89 1.73
CA PRO A 458 34.62 8.25 2.22
C PRO A 458 34.59 9.25 1.06
N PRO A 459 33.49 9.99 0.84
CA PRO A 459 33.45 11.06 -0.14
C PRO A 459 34.31 12.23 0.34
N HIS A 460 34.92 12.96 -0.59
CA HIS A 460 35.74 14.12 -0.27
C HIS A 460 34.99 15.15 0.59
N GLY A 461 35.57 15.56 1.71
CA GLY A 461 34.99 16.53 2.64
C GLY A 461 33.84 15.98 3.51
N PHE A 462 33.59 14.68 3.51
CA PHE A 462 32.64 14.04 4.41
C PHE A 462 33.36 13.25 5.49
N GLN A 463 32.75 13.20 6.67
CA GLN A 463 33.19 12.41 7.82
C GLN A 463 32.32 11.18 7.96
N ALA A 464 32.87 10.05 8.43
CA ALA A 464 32.09 8.87 8.77
C ALA A 464 31.12 9.17 9.93
N VAL A 465 29.89 8.65 9.86
CA VAL A 465 28.92 8.79 10.96
C VAL A 465 29.37 7.98 12.18
N GLY A 466 29.81 6.74 11.96
CA GLY A 466 30.29 5.85 13.01
C GLY A 466 30.17 4.36 12.60
N PRO A 467 30.66 3.47 13.45
CA PRO A 467 30.70 2.03 13.13
C PRO A 467 29.30 1.40 12.95
N ASP A 468 28.28 1.92 13.61
CA ASP A 468 26.91 1.45 13.48
C ASP A 468 26.25 1.85 12.14
N PHE A 469 26.87 2.82 11.43
CA PHE A 469 26.42 3.32 10.12
C PHE A 469 27.55 3.30 9.09
N PRO A 470 28.10 2.14 8.75
CA PRO A 470 29.39 2.01 8.04
C PRO A 470 29.39 2.56 6.61
N LEU A 471 28.20 2.80 6.01
CA LEU A 471 28.07 3.34 4.66
C LEU A 471 27.57 4.78 4.65
N LEU A 472 27.36 5.40 5.83
CA LEU A 472 26.89 6.77 5.94
C LEU A 472 28.01 7.72 6.32
N TYR A 473 28.05 8.83 5.59
CA TYR A 473 28.96 9.94 5.76
C TYR A 473 28.16 11.23 5.89
N TRP A 474 28.70 12.18 6.62
CA TRP A 474 28.07 13.48 6.84
C TRP A 474 29.06 14.64 6.73
N ARG A 475 28.53 15.81 6.43
CA ARG A 475 29.17 17.11 6.56
C ARG A 475 28.14 18.19 6.78
N VAL A 476 28.56 19.44 7.00
CA VAL A 476 27.68 20.60 7.01
C VAL A 476 28.03 21.56 5.90
N SER A 477 27.03 22.08 5.21
CA SER A 477 27.13 23.30 4.40
C SER A 477 26.77 24.47 5.28
N ARG A 478 27.74 25.33 5.62
CA ARG A 478 27.51 26.53 6.44
C ARG A 478 26.67 27.57 5.72
N PRO A 479 25.94 28.45 6.42
CA PRO A 479 25.28 29.61 5.84
C PRO A 479 26.22 30.52 5.05
N ALA A 480 25.71 31.19 4.01
CA ALA A 480 26.53 32.03 3.14
C ALA A 480 27.23 33.19 3.87
N ALA A 481 26.54 33.80 4.84
CA ALA A 481 27.10 34.87 5.67
C ALA A 481 28.30 34.41 6.51
N THR A 482 28.32 33.17 7.00
CA THR A 482 29.44 32.59 7.76
C THR A 482 30.64 32.23 6.84
N ARG A 483 30.39 31.95 5.55
CA ARG A 483 31.46 31.68 4.57
C ARG A 483 32.25 32.93 4.21
N ALA A 484 31.60 34.08 4.18
CA ALA A 484 32.26 35.35 3.89
C ALA A 484 33.22 35.81 5.00
N GLY A 485 32.93 35.50 6.27
CA GLY A 485 33.79 35.83 7.40
C GLY A 485 35.06 34.97 7.55
N VAL A 486 35.00 33.70 7.07
CA VAL A 486 36.20 32.78 7.14
C VAL A 486 37.14 32.96 5.96
N ALA A 487 36.72 33.63 4.89
CA ALA A 487 37.59 33.96 3.74
C ALA A 487 38.28 35.33 3.92
N ALA A 488 37.99 36.06 4.99
CA ALA A 488 38.56 37.37 5.30
C ALA A 488 39.53 37.35 6.50
N GLU A 489 39.78 36.20 7.13
CA GLU A 489 40.85 35.91 8.06
C GLU A 489 41.91 35.00 7.37
#